data_c25bf12caaf56551d156133900ebcbd2
#
_entry.id   c25bf12caaf56551d156133900ebcbd2
#
_cell.length_a   1.000
_cell.length_b   1.000
_cell.length_c   1.000
_cell.angle_alpha   90.00
_cell.angle_beta   90.00
_cell.angle_gamma   90.00
#
_symmetry.space_group_name_H-M   'P 1'
#
loop_
_entity.id
_entity.type
_entity.pdbx_description
1 polymer ?
#
loop_
_entity_poly.entity_id
_entity_poly.type
_entity_poly.pdbx_seq_one_letter_code
_entity_poly.pdbx_strand_id
1 'polypeptide(L)'
;MIAPFSCRSRSRSYISPKNEITQRRTAMTSRIRLMTHNVWNKDFNSPAWEQKGEDCSDAARAGGLLRVYKETAPDIIGGQEFSARMADLMKEGFAEGDIQYTLIWGRFTPILYRADKFELVDSAFGTYPEEMPGFEGCFNDAKSKSWNLGVFRVKESGKLFIFATTHLWWKKSPSDTEQMGNTQYQAGSDEAREYQISVLAEKIEAFRKKYHCPAVLVGDLNTNYLSRAARYLMANGFRHAHDIATEYAEESIGYHDCFPWGYQTEYYDAPFESAIDHIFIIGEAEGAVKRFERYSPDYYFPISDHSAAYIDVEF
;
A
#
# COMPACT_ATOMS: atom_id res chain seq x y z
N MET A 1 60.42 -52.87 -57.76
CA MET A 1 59.23 -52.61 -58.52
C MET A 1 58.16 -52.25 -57.52
N ILE A 2 57.81 -50.98 -57.46
CA ILE A 2 56.95 -50.40 -56.45
C ILE A 2 55.62 -50.12 -57.10
N ALA A 3 54.47 -50.66 -56.58
CA ALA A 3 53.18 -50.44 -57.07
C ALA A 3 52.52 -49.17 -56.38
N PRO A 4 51.72 -48.35 -57.05
CA PRO A 4 51.25 -47.14 -56.50
C PRO A 4 49.94 -47.32 -55.69
N PHE A 5 49.89 -46.63 -54.52
CA PHE A 5 48.67 -46.52 -53.69
C PHE A 5 47.66 -45.59 -54.30
N SER A 6 46.40 -46.06 -54.42
CA SER A 6 45.24 -45.31 -54.81
C SER A 6 44.65 -44.61 -53.60
N CYS A 7 44.60 -43.28 -53.64
CA CYS A 7 43.93 -42.42 -52.65
C CYS A 7 42.45 -42.24 -53.01
N ARG A 8 41.55 -42.85 -52.21
CA ARG A 8 40.08 -42.57 -52.33
C ARG A 8 39.74 -41.42 -51.39
N SER A 9 39.34 -40.30 -51.95
CA SER A 9 38.78 -39.16 -51.28
C SER A 9 37.36 -39.49 -50.76
N ARG A 10 37.18 -39.44 -49.43
CA ARG A 10 35.84 -39.44 -48.78
C ARG A 10 35.41 -38.00 -48.61
N SER A 11 34.39 -37.58 -49.33
CA SER A 11 33.69 -36.34 -49.12
C SER A 11 32.88 -36.45 -47.81
N ARG A 12 33.27 -35.69 -46.77
CA ARG A 12 32.44 -35.46 -45.59
C ARG A 12 31.51 -34.31 -45.88
N SER A 13 30.20 -34.61 -45.93
CA SER A 13 29.16 -33.60 -45.88
C SER A 13 29.13 -32.92 -44.53
N TYR A 14 29.45 -31.63 -44.50
CA TYR A 14 29.28 -30.78 -43.34
C TYR A 14 27.78 -30.50 -43.20
N ILE A 15 27.16 -31.02 -42.10
CA ILE A 15 25.85 -30.61 -41.64
C ILE A 15 26.05 -29.34 -40.82
N SER A 16 25.62 -28.21 -41.35
CA SER A 16 25.58 -26.93 -40.66
C SER A 16 24.66 -27.04 -39.45
N PRO A 17 25.08 -26.65 -38.23
CA PRO A 17 24.16 -26.58 -37.09
C PRO A 17 23.15 -25.46 -37.36
N LYS A 18 21.86 -25.83 -37.40
CA LYS A 18 20.77 -24.87 -37.37
C LYS A 18 20.92 -24.04 -36.10
N ASN A 19 21.20 -22.76 -36.26
CA ASN A 19 21.09 -21.77 -35.21
C ASN A 19 19.63 -21.74 -34.75
N GLU A 20 19.31 -22.47 -33.68
CA GLU A 20 18.16 -22.16 -32.84
C GLU A 20 18.46 -20.88 -32.09
N ILE A 21 18.11 -19.76 -32.66
CA ILE A 21 17.99 -18.48 -31.96
C ILE A 21 16.81 -18.67 -31.02
N THR A 22 17.11 -19.15 -29.81
CA THR A 22 16.18 -19.07 -28.67
C THR A 22 16.01 -17.57 -28.39
N GLN A 23 14.97 -16.99 -28.93
CA GLN A 23 14.52 -15.66 -28.51
C GLN A 23 14.22 -15.77 -27.01
N ARG A 24 15.17 -15.37 -26.16
CA ARG A 24 14.88 -15.01 -24.79
C ARG A 24 13.88 -13.87 -24.90
N ARG A 25 12.60 -14.17 -24.68
CA ARG A 25 11.61 -13.16 -24.37
C ARG A 25 12.17 -12.43 -23.14
N THR A 26 12.71 -11.25 -23.33
CA THR A 26 12.98 -10.32 -22.23
C THR A 26 11.64 -10.17 -21.54
N ALA A 27 11.53 -10.64 -20.31
CA ALA A 27 10.32 -10.49 -19.53
C ALA A 27 10.06 -8.98 -19.45
N MET A 28 8.98 -8.51 -20.07
CA MET A 28 8.58 -7.13 -19.94
C MET A 28 8.27 -6.89 -18.47
N THR A 29 9.01 -5.99 -17.85
CA THR A 29 8.73 -5.52 -16.50
C THR A 29 7.71 -4.41 -16.60
N SER A 30 6.53 -4.63 -16.06
CA SER A 30 5.49 -3.60 -16.00
C SER A 30 5.71 -2.75 -14.75
N ARG A 31 5.83 -1.44 -14.93
CA ARG A 31 5.88 -0.49 -13.80
C ARG A 31 4.47 -0.28 -13.28
N ILE A 32 4.26 -0.51 -12.00
CA ILE A 32 2.96 -0.48 -11.34
C ILE A 32 3.02 0.56 -10.22
N ARG A 33 2.03 1.45 -10.15
CA ARG A 33 1.89 2.42 -9.07
C ARG A 33 0.90 1.93 -8.03
N LEU A 34 1.37 1.78 -6.79
CA LEU A 34 0.61 1.29 -5.65
C LEU A 34 0.54 2.38 -4.58
N MET A 35 -0.66 2.69 -4.13
CA MET A 35 -0.92 3.81 -3.22
C MET A 35 -1.57 3.35 -1.92
N THR A 36 -1.25 4.00 -0.81
CA THR A 36 -2.05 4.04 0.42
C THR A 36 -2.69 5.41 0.56
N HIS A 37 -3.94 5.45 1.02
CA HIS A 37 -4.63 6.70 1.26
C HIS A 37 -5.69 6.57 2.35
N ASN A 38 -5.42 7.10 3.52
CA ASN A 38 -6.46 7.37 4.49
C ASN A 38 -7.24 8.60 4.01
N VAL A 39 -8.53 8.42 3.68
CA VAL A 39 -9.36 9.48 3.09
C VAL A 39 -10.14 10.29 4.13
N TRP A 40 -9.84 10.05 5.38
CA TRP A 40 -10.50 10.64 6.52
C TRP A 40 -12.03 10.42 6.54
N ASN A 41 -12.50 9.72 7.54
CA ASN A 41 -13.94 9.61 7.80
C ASN A 41 -14.37 10.66 8.83
N LYS A 42 -14.98 11.74 8.38
CA LYS A 42 -15.40 12.83 9.24
C LYS A 42 -16.40 12.43 10.36
N ASP A 43 -17.06 11.25 10.20
CA ASP A 43 -17.95 10.73 11.24
C ASP A 43 -17.19 10.22 12.47
N PHE A 44 -15.88 9.99 12.35
CA PHE A 44 -15.03 9.59 13.46
C PHE A 44 -14.50 10.78 14.26
N ASN A 45 -14.23 11.89 13.60
CA ASN A 45 -13.81 13.14 14.21
C ASN A 45 -14.20 14.32 13.33
N SER A 46 -14.66 15.40 13.92
CA SER A 46 -14.91 16.67 13.21
C SER A 46 -13.73 17.59 13.48
N PRO A 47 -12.90 17.89 12.47
CA PRO A 47 -11.80 18.82 12.65
C PRO A 47 -12.32 20.25 12.76
N ALA A 48 -11.50 21.10 13.35
CA ALA A 48 -11.79 22.52 13.47
C ALA A 48 -11.84 23.24 12.09
N TRP A 49 -11.57 22.56 10.99
CA TRP A 49 -11.69 23.12 9.62
C TRP A 49 -13.12 23.53 9.29
N GLU A 50 -14.11 22.71 9.66
CA GLU A 50 -15.53 23.08 9.49
C GLU A 50 -15.88 24.36 10.27
N GLN A 51 -15.28 24.54 11.45
CA GLN A 51 -15.47 25.75 12.26
C GLN A 51 -14.85 27.00 11.63
N LYS A 52 -13.91 26.83 10.70
CA LYS A 52 -13.28 27.92 9.92
C LYS A 52 -13.96 28.16 8.58
N GLY A 53 -15.03 27.44 8.28
CA GLY A 53 -15.85 27.63 7.08
C GLY A 53 -15.44 26.77 5.89
N GLU A 54 -14.55 25.77 6.08
CA GLU A 54 -14.22 24.82 5.03
C GLU A 54 -15.36 23.80 4.82
N ASP A 55 -15.68 23.49 3.57
CA ASP A 55 -16.64 22.43 3.24
C ASP A 55 -15.96 21.07 3.28
N CYS A 56 -16.09 20.38 4.43
CA CYS A 56 -15.58 19.04 4.65
C CYS A 56 -16.62 17.94 4.33
N SER A 57 -17.70 18.27 3.61
CA SER A 57 -18.69 17.26 3.20
C SER A 57 -18.04 16.16 2.33
N ASP A 58 -18.57 14.94 2.40
CA ASP A 58 -18.10 13.85 1.55
C ASP A 58 -18.14 14.21 0.07
N ALA A 59 -19.15 14.99 -0.37
CA ALA A 59 -19.29 15.40 -1.76
C ALA A 59 -18.16 16.36 -2.20
N ALA A 60 -17.83 17.36 -1.38
CA ALA A 60 -16.74 18.29 -1.67
C ALA A 60 -15.39 17.57 -1.71
N ARG A 61 -15.13 16.69 -0.72
CA ARG A 61 -13.89 15.94 -0.60
C ARG A 61 -13.72 14.89 -1.70
N ALA A 62 -14.81 14.22 -2.14
CA ALA A 62 -14.77 13.26 -3.22
C ALA A 62 -14.22 13.86 -4.52
N GLY A 63 -14.61 15.09 -4.88
CA GLY A 63 -14.04 15.80 -6.04
C GLY A 63 -12.53 16.00 -5.93
N GLY A 64 -12.05 16.36 -4.74
CA GLY A 64 -10.62 16.47 -4.44
C GLY A 64 -9.88 15.15 -4.52
N LEU A 65 -10.44 14.07 -3.96
CA LEU A 65 -9.87 12.72 -4.04
C LEU A 65 -9.76 12.24 -5.50
N LEU A 66 -10.81 12.45 -6.30
CA LEU A 66 -10.81 12.11 -7.73
C LEU A 66 -9.71 12.88 -8.48
N ARG A 67 -9.49 14.15 -8.14
CA ARG A 67 -8.41 14.95 -8.68
C ARG A 67 -7.03 14.37 -8.31
N VAL A 68 -6.81 14.01 -7.04
CA VAL A 68 -5.57 13.35 -6.59
C VAL A 68 -5.32 12.08 -7.38
N TYR A 69 -6.33 11.22 -7.56
CA TYR A 69 -6.16 9.97 -8.30
C TYR A 69 -5.99 10.17 -9.81
N LYS A 70 -6.55 11.23 -10.37
CA LYS A 70 -6.29 11.61 -11.76
C LYS A 70 -4.84 12.09 -11.95
N GLU A 71 -4.34 12.93 -11.06
CA GLU A 71 -2.98 13.50 -11.15
C GLU A 71 -1.89 12.46 -10.85
N THR A 72 -2.10 11.60 -9.88
CA THR A 72 -1.12 10.57 -9.49
C THR A 72 -1.26 9.27 -10.29
N ALA A 73 -2.43 9.01 -10.89
CA ALA A 73 -2.76 7.84 -11.71
C ALA A 73 -2.32 6.48 -11.08
N PRO A 74 -2.69 6.19 -9.82
CA PRO A 74 -2.32 4.91 -9.20
C PRO A 74 -3.01 3.75 -9.92
N ASP A 75 -2.33 2.60 -9.95
CA ASP A 75 -2.90 1.38 -10.53
C ASP A 75 -3.73 0.60 -9.51
N ILE A 76 -3.31 0.62 -8.24
CA ILE A 76 -4.07 0.06 -7.12
C ILE A 76 -3.95 1.03 -5.92
N ILE A 77 -5.07 1.22 -5.22
CA ILE A 77 -5.17 2.06 -4.04
C ILE A 77 -5.67 1.22 -2.87
N GLY A 78 -4.93 1.21 -1.78
CA GLY A 78 -5.39 0.72 -0.48
C GLY A 78 -5.97 1.88 0.31
N GLY A 79 -7.28 1.88 0.48
CA GLY A 79 -7.97 2.94 1.22
C GLY A 79 -8.03 2.65 2.71
N GLN A 80 -8.11 3.70 3.52
CA GLN A 80 -8.50 3.64 4.92
C GLN A 80 -9.54 4.71 5.19
N GLU A 81 -10.40 4.49 6.17
CA GLU A 81 -11.50 5.37 6.60
C GLU A 81 -12.56 5.66 5.53
N PHE A 82 -12.68 4.82 4.52
CA PHE A 82 -13.76 4.96 3.55
C PHE A 82 -15.13 4.73 4.20
N SER A 83 -15.97 5.75 4.25
CA SER A 83 -17.39 5.56 4.53
C SER A 83 -18.09 4.91 3.33
N ALA A 84 -19.26 4.28 3.55
CA ALA A 84 -20.07 3.77 2.44
C ALA A 84 -20.46 4.90 1.48
N ARG A 85 -20.78 6.08 2.02
CA ARG A 85 -21.12 7.26 1.22
C ARG A 85 -19.94 7.71 0.36
N MET A 86 -18.74 7.81 0.93
CA MET A 86 -17.53 8.15 0.16
C MET A 86 -17.28 7.12 -0.95
N ALA A 87 -17.42 5.82 -0.66
CA ALA A 87 -17.24 4.78 -1.67
C ALA A 87 -18.23 4.91 -2.85
N ASP A 88 -19.48 5.28 -2.58
CA ASP A 88 -20.48 5.49 -3.63
C ASP A 88 -20.17 6.73 -4.48
N LEU A 89 -19.80 7.86 -3.86
CA LEU A 89 -19.34 9.06 -4.57
C LEU A 89 -18.11 8.79 -5.45
N MET A 90 -17.17 8.01 -4.95
CA MET A 90 -15.99 7.64 -5.74
C MET A 90 -16.35 6.76 -6.94
N LYS A 91 -17.27 5.81 -6.79
CA LYS A 91 -17.77 4.99 -7.92
C LYS A 91 -18.47 5.85 -8.98
N GLU A 92 -19.31 6.78 -8.55
CA GLU A 92 -19.98 7.74 -9.45
C GLU A 92 -18.94 8.57 -10.21
N GLY A 93 -17.96 9.15 -9.53
CA GLY A 93 -16.90 9.96 -10.15
C GLY A 93 -16.00 9.16 -11.09
N PHE A 94 -15.67 7.92 -10.77
CA PHE A 94 -14.91 7.06 -11.68
C PHE A 94 -15.71 6.70 -12.93
N ALA A 95 -17.01 6.48 -12.82
CA ALA A 95 -17.86 6.19 -13.99
C ALA A 95 -17.86 7.33 -15.03
N GLU A 96 -17.66 8.57 -14.57
CA GLU A 96 -17.58 9.77 -15.42
C GLU A 96 -16.16 10.10 -15.89
N GLY A 97 -15.14 9.51 -15.26
CA GLY A 97 -13.74 9.82 -15.50
C GLY A 97 -13.05 8.90 -16.53
N ASP A 98 -11.84 9.30 -16.93
CA ASP A 98 -11.00 8.55 -17.88
C ASP A 98 -10.38 7.29 -17.26
N ILE A 99 -10.26 7.24 -15.93
CA ILE A 99 -9.66 6.12 -15.20
C ILE A 99 -10.76 5.41 -14.41
N GLN A 100 -10.96 4.15 -14.75
CA GLN A 100 -11.96 3.30 -14.11
C GLN A 100 -11.32 2.42 -13.04
N TYR A 101 -11.87 2.45 -11.82
CA TYR A 101 -11.48 1.57 -10.74
C TYR A 101 -12.59 0.60 -10.38
N THR A 102 -12.21 -0.65 -10.14
CA THR A 102 -13.05 -1.66 -9.53
C THR A 102 -12.77 -1.70 -8.03
N LEU A 103 -13.81 -1.80 -7.23
CA LEU A 103 -13.74 -1.78 -5.77
C LEU A 103 -13.87 -3.19 -5.19
N ILE A 104 -12.91 -3.60 -4.35
CA ILE A 104 -13.06 -4.70 -3.41
C ILE A 104 -13.42 -4.08 -2.07
N TRP A 105 -14.69 -4.23 -1.68
CA TRP A 105 -15.16 -3.64 -0.43
C TRP A 105 -14.55 -4.35 0.79
N GLY A 106 -14.14 -3.60 1.79
CA GLY A 106 -13.54 -4.09 3.04
C GLY A 106 -13.94 -3.18 4.21
N ARG A 107 -15.20 -2.83 4.33
CA ARG A 107 -15.71 -1.81 5.25
C ARG A 107 -14.96 -0.50 5.03
N PHE A 108 -14.13 -0.11 6.01
CA PHE A 108 -13.35 1.12 5.98
C PHE A 108 -11.98 0.96 5.27
N THR A 109 -11.63 -0.26 4.83
CA THR A 109 -10.35 -0.54 4.15
C THR A 109 -10.54 -1.17 2.76
N PRO A 110 -11.18 -0.47 1.80
CA PRO A 110 -11.36 -0.98 0.45
C PRO A 110 -10.04 -1.03 -0.32
N ILE A 111 -10.01 -1.89 -1.35
CA ILE A 111 -8.99 -1.85 -2.40
C ILE A 111 -9.67 -1.41 -3.69
N LEU A 112 -9.12 -0.36 -4.32
CA LEU A 112 -9.53 0.10 -5.64
C LEU A 112 -8.44 -0.28 -6.64
N TYR A 113 -8.79 -0.93 -7.76
CA TYR A 113 -7.79 -1.37 -8.73
C TYR A 113 -8.27 -1.18 -10.15
N ARG A 114 -7.35 -1.02 -11.07
CA ARG A 114 -7.58 -0.92 -12.51
C ARG A 114 -7.83 -2.29 -13.12
N ALA A 115 -9.10 -2.64 -13.35
CA ALA A 115 -9.48 -3.91 -13.96
C ALA A 115 -9.04 -4.06 -15.43
N ASP A 116 -8.71 -2.97 -16.10
CA ASP A 116 -8.08 -3.02 -17.44
C ASP A 116 -6.64 -3.55 -17.38
N LYS A 117 -5.90 -3.30 -16.29
CA LYS A 117 -4.51 -3.74 -16.09
C LYS A 117 -4.38 -5.05 -15.31
N PHE A 118 -5.33 -5.34 -14.42
CA PHE A 118 -5.24 -6.47 -13.48
C PHE A 118 -6.45 -7.38 -13.54
N GLU A 119 -6.18 -8.67 -13.32
CA GLU A 119 -7.16 -9.68 -12.98
C GLU A 119 -7.08 -9.94 -11.47
N LEU A 120 -8.20 -9.86 -10.77
CA LEU A 120 -8.31 -10.31 -9.37
C LEU A 120 -8.42 -11.84 -9.34
N VAL A 121 -7.41 -12.51 -8.80
CA VAL A 121 -7.31 -13.97 -8.74
C VAL A 121 -7.93 -14.54 -7.46
N ASP A 122 -7.70 -13.86 -6.34
CA ASP A 122 -8.21 -14.25 -5.02
C ASP A 122 -8.28 -13.02 -4.12
N SER A 123 -9.09 -13.10 -3.06
CA SER A 123 -9.17 -12.01 -2.08
C SER A 123 -9.56 -12.52 -0.70
N ALA A 124 -9.22 -11.74 0.32
CA ALA A 124 -9.63 -11.99 1.69
C ALA A 124 -9.81 -10.66 2.43
N PHE A 125 -10.73 -10.65 3.38
CA PHE A 125 -11.03 -9.52 4.24
C PHE A 125 -11.19 -9.99 5.68
N GLY A 126 -10.85 -9.14 6.65
CA GLY A 126 -11.11 -9.39 8.05
C GLY A 126 -11.12 -8.12 8.90
N THR A 127 -11.84 -8.18 10.01
CA THR A 127 -11.78 -7.17 11.07
C THR A 127 -10.89 -7.69 12.19
N TYR A 128 -10.16 -6.81 12.84
CA TYR A 128 -9.37 -7.17 14.01
C TYR A 128 -10.28 -7.46 15.22
N PRO A 129 -9.85 -8.28 16.18
CA PRO A 129 -10.58 -8.48 17.43
C PRO A 129 -10.77 -7.17 18.20
N GLU A 130 -11.89 -7.06 18.91
CA GLU A 130 -12.15 -5.95 19.82
C GLU A 130 -11.36 -6.11 21.13
N GLU A 131 -11.09 -7.34 21.53
CA GLU A 131 -10.36 -7.69 22.75
C GLU A 131 -8.91 -8.07 22.44
N MET A 132 -8.02 -7.77 23.34
CA MET A 132 -6.62 -8.17 23.29
C MET A 132 -6.21 -8.91 24.57
N PRO A 133 -5.60 -10.11 24.47
CA PRO A 133 -5.18 -10.87 25.64
C PRO A 133 -4.22 -10.07 26.54
N GLY A 134 -4.53 -10.02 27.82
CA GLY A 134 -3.70 -9.36 28.83
C GLY A 134 -3.93 -7.86 29.02
N PHE A 135 -4.87 -7.28 28.25
CA PHE A 135 -5.22 -5.86 28.38
C PHE A 135 -6.72 -5.67 28.47
N GLU A 136 -7.15 -4.73 29.29
CA GLU A 136 -8.55 -4.35 29.40
C GLU A 136 -8.91 -3.29 28.34
N GLY A 137 -10.15 -3.34 27.87
CA GLY A 137 -10.73 -2.36 26.97
C GLY A 137 -10.94 -2.88 25.53
N CYS A 138 -11.49 -2.00 24.70
CA CYS A 138 -11.76 -2.28 23.29
C CYS A 138 -10.61 -1.73 22.45
N PHE A 139 -10.08 -2.57 21.55
CA PHE A 139 -9.02 -2.24 20.60
C PHE A 139 -9.50 -2.23 19.14
N ASN A 140 -10.82 -2.25 18.93
CA ASN A 140 -11.44 -2.11 17.62
C ASN A 140 -12.87 -1.62 17.76
N ASP A 141 -13.03 -0.35 18.11
CA ASP A 141 -14.32 0.28 18.26
C ASP A 141 -15.11 0.28 16.95
N ALA A 142 -16.41 0.02 17.03
CA ALA A 142 -17.31 -0.08 15.89
C ALA A 142 -16.80 -1.01 14.76
N LYS A 143 -15.85 -1.90 15.04
CA LYS A 143 -15.16 -2.74 14.04
C LYS A 143 -14.55 -1.91 12.91
N SER A 144 -14.03 -0.73 13.24
CA SER A 144 -13.42 0.21 12.29
C SER A 144 -12.03 -0.22 11.85
N LYS A 145 -11.35 -1.06 12.65
CA LYS A 145 -10.01 -1.55 12.36
C LYS A 145 -10.09 -2.89 11.64
N SER A 146 -9.57 -2.90 10.42
CA SER A 146 -9.73 -4.01 9.48
C SER A 146 -8.55 -4.09 8.52
N TRP A 147 -8.52 -5.16 7.76
CA TRP A 147 -7.58 -5.38 6.67
C TRP A 147 -8.30 -5.97 5.46
N ASN A 148 -7.76 -5.72 4.29
CA ASN A 148 -8.23 -6.26 3.02
C ASN A 148 -7.03 -6.71 2.17
N LEU A 149 -7.19 -7.77 1.39
CA LEU A 149 -6.13 -8.36 0.60
C LEU A 149 -6.67 -8.83 -0.75
N GLY A 150 -5.93 -8.54 -1.81
CA GLY A 150 -6.16 -9.08 -3.16
C GLY A 150 -4.91 -9.73 -3.73
N VAL A 151 -5.06 -10.83 -4.44
CA VAL A 151 -4.04 -11.42 -5.31
C VAL A 151 -4.34 -10.97 -6.72
N PHE A 152 -3.40 -10.27 -7.32
CA PHE A 152 -3.56 -9.67 -8.64
C PHE A 152 -2.62 -10.32 -9.64
N ARG A 153 -3.15 -10.58 -10.85
CA ARG A 153 -2.36 -10.93 -12.02
C ARG A 153 -2.21 -9.70 -12.91
N VAL A 154 -1.00 -9.30 -13.19
CA VAL A 154 -0.70 -8.27 -14.19
C VAL A 154 -1.04 -8.83 -15.56
N LYS A 155 -2.03 -8.28 -16.27
CA LYS A 155 -2.50 -8.81 -17.56
C LYS A 155 -1.41 -8.79 -18.62
N GLU A 156 -0.56 -7.78 -18.63
CA GLU A 156 0.53 -7.62 -19.59
C GLU A 156 1.63 -8.69 -19.43
N SER A 157 2.10 -8.92 -18.18
CA SER A 157 3.24 -9.82 -17.91
C SER A 157 2.83 -11.20 -17.40
N GLY A 158 1.59 -11.38 -16.95
CA GLY A 158 1.10 -12.59 -16.30
C GLY A 158 1.62 -12.79 -14.86
N LYS A 159 2.46 -11.89 -14.35
CA LYS A 159 3.03 -11.99 -13.00
C LYS A 159 1.96 -11.79 -11.93
N LEU A 160 2.11 -12.52 -10.83
CA LEU A 160 1.25 -12.42 -9.66
C LEU A 160 1.93 -11.57 -8.58
N PHE A 161 1.13 -10.83 -7.84
CA PHE A 161 1.53 -10.20 -6.57
C PHE A 161 0.32 -10.06 -5.65
N ILE A 162 0.59 -9.89 -4.37
CA ILE A 162 -0.41 -9.62 -3.35
C ILE A 162 -0.37 -8.13 -3.03
N PHE A 163 -1.53 -7.53 -2.92
CA PHE A 163 -1.70 -6.18 -2.38
C PHE A 163 -2.63 -6.24 -1.20
N ALA A 164 -2.19 -5.72 -0.06
CA ALA A 164 -2.96 -5.67 1.17
C ALA A 164 -3.02 -4.26 1.72
N THR A 165 -4.15 -3.89 2.30
CA THR A 165 -4.35 -2.62 3.00
C THR A 165 -4.86 -2.86 4.41
N THR A 166 -4.52 -2.00 5.35
CA THR A 166 -4.93 -2.11 6.76
C THR A 166 -5.11 -0.74 7.40
N HIS A 167 -5.87 -0.73 8.49
CA HIS A 167 -5.99 0.39 9.42
C HIS A 167 -5.94 -0.16 10.84
N LEU A 168 -4.87 0.16 11.61
CA LEU A 168 -4.63 -0.37 12.96
C LEU A 168 -5.25 0.52 14.03
N TRP A 169 -5.17 0.08 15.30
CA TRP A 169 -5.68 0.79 16.46
C TRP A 169 -5.08 2.19 16.61
N TRP A 170 -5.93 3.18 16.89
CA TRP A 170 -5.57 4.60 16.80
C TRP A 170 -5.05 5.21 18.11
N LYS A 171 -5.48 4.71 19.29
CA LYS A 171 -5.07 5.32 20.56
C LYS A 171 -3.59 5.18 20.79
N LYS A 172 -3.01 6.19 21.46
CA LYS A 172 -1.61 6.19 21.89
C LYS A 172 -1.45 5.36 23.15
N SER A 173 -0.30 4.72 23.34
CA SER A 173 0.08 4.15 24.62
C SER A 173 0.44 5.27 25.60
N PRO A 174 -0.02 5.22 26.85
CA PRO A 174 0.38 6.22 27.84
C PRO A 174 1.87 6.05 28.17
N SER A 175 2.64 7.12 28.04
CA SER A 175 4.05 7.13 28.43
C SER A 175 4.27 7.52 29.89
N ASP A 176 3.32 8.29 30.49
CA ASP A 176 3.42 8.86 31.83
C ASP A 176 2.06 8.96 32.52
N THR A 177 2.10 9.19 33.86
CA THR A 177 0.91 9.40 34.70
C THR A 177 0.11 10.65 34.33
N GLU A 178 0.72 11.62 33.67
CA GLU A 178 0.05 12.86 33.23
C GLU A 178 -0.98 12.63 32.13
N GLN A 179 -0.89 11.51 31.43
CA GLN A 179 -1.82 11.15 30.36
C GLN A 179 -2.97 10.25 30.82
N MET A 180 -2.93 9.82 32.09
CA MET A 180 -4.01 9.02 32.66
C MET A 180 -5.31 9.84 32.71
N GLY A 181 -6.38 9.26 32.13
CA GLY A 181 -7.68 9.91 31.99
C GLY A 181 -7.93 10.65 30.67
N ASN A 182 -6.92 10.81 29.81
CA ASN A 182 -7.12 11.28 28.45
C ASN A 182 -7.67 10.14 27.58
N THR A 183 -8.82 10.35 26.93
CA THR A 183 -9.50 9.34 26.10
C THR A 183 -8.72 8.91 24.87
N GLN A 184 -7.69 9.67 24.47
CA GLN A 184 -6.81 9.35 23.35
C GLN A 184 -5.68 8.36 23.74
N TYR A 185 -5.55 8.02 25.02
CA TYR A 185 -4.55 7.08 25.50
C TYR A 185 -5.22 5.83 26.06
N GLN A 186 -4.59 4.70 25.81
CA GLN A 186 -5.03 3.39 26.31
C GLN A 186 -3.82 2.48 26.48
N ALA A 187 -3.69 1.89 27.67
CA ALA A 187 -2.66 0.88 27.92
C ALA A 187 -2.80 -0.30 26.95
N GLY A 188 -1.68 -0.81 26.45
CA GLY A 188 -1.68 -1.90 25.49
C GLY A 188 -1.90 -1.50 24.02
N SER A 189 -1.97 -0.20 23.71
CA SER A 189 -2.20 0.25 22.33
C SER A 189 -1.08 -0.15 21.37
N ASP A 190 0.18 -0.10 21.80
CA ASP A 190 1.31 -0.53 20.95
C ASP A 190 1.33 -2.05 20.76
N GLU A 191 1.01 -2.78 21.81
CA GLU A 191 0.83 -4.24 21.77
C GLU A 191 -0.35 -4.64 20.87
N ALA A 192 -1.44 -3.86 20.92
CA ALA A 192 -2.59 -4.10 20.05
C ALA A 192 -2.23 -3.92 18.57
N ARG A 193 -1.49 -2.86 18.22
CA ARG A 193 -1.01 -2.65 16.86
C ARG A 193 -0.06 -3.75 16.40
N GLU A 194 0.86 -4.18 17.27
CA GLU A 194 1.76 -5.31 16.97
C GLU A 194 0.96 -6.60 16.74
N TYR A 195 -0.02 -6.90 17.58
CA TYR A 195 -0.89 -8.06 17.41
C TYR A 195 -1.72 -7.97 16.12
N GLN A 196 -2.34 -6.84 15.87
CA GLN A 196 -3.15 -6.63 14.66
C GLN A 196 -2.31 -6.82 13.40
N ILE A 197 -1.12 -6.23 13.34
CA ILE A 197 -0.24 -6.38 12.18
C ILE A 197 0.29 -7.80 12.04
N SER A 198 0.51 -8.54 13.13
CA SER A 198 0.93 -9.94 13.07
C SER A 198 -0.13 -10.82 12.41
N VAL A 199 -1.41 -10.62 12.74
CA VAL A 199 -2.54 -11.33 12.11
C VAL A 199 -2.55 -11.13 10.60
N LEU A 200 -2.33 -9.89 10.13
CA LEU A 200 -2.28 -9.61 8.69
C LEU A 200 -1.02 -10.18 8.04
N ALA A 201 0.15 -10.06 8.68
CA ALA A 201 1.40 -10.60 8.17
C ALA A 201 1.33 -12.13 7.99
N GLU A 202 0.76 -12.86 8.94
CA GLU A 202 0.50 -14.30 8.83
C GLU A 202 -0.44 -14.62 7.67
N LYS A 203 -1.48 -13.81 7.48
CA LYS A 203 -2.40 -13.97 6.35
C LYS A 203 -1.69 -13.74 5.01
N ILE A 204 -0.90 -12.69 4.89
CA ILE A 204 -0.09 -12.41 3.69
C ILE A 204 0.86 -13.58 3.42
N GLU A 205 1.55 -14.10 4.43
CA GLU A 205 2.49 -15.20 4.26
C GLU A 205 1.80 -16.50 3.81
N ALA A 206 0.59 -16.79 4.30
CA ALA A 206 -0.21 -17.91 3.83
C ALA A 206 -0.56 -17.80 2.34
N PHE A 207 -0.92 -16.60 1.89
CA PHE A 207 -1.18 -16.33 0.47
C PHE A 207 0.09 -16.37 -0.37
N ARG A 208 1.21 -15.83 0.14
CA ARG A 208 2.52 -15.92 -0.53
C ARG A 208 2.95 -17.36 -0.75
N LYS A 209 2.77 -18.24 0.24
CA LYS A 209 3.04 -19.69 0.10
C LYS A 209 2.12 -20.35 -0.93
N LYS A 210 0.86 -19.93 -1.03
CA LYS A 210 -0.12 -20.47 -1.98
C LYS A 210 0.18 -20.05 -3.43
N TYR A 211 0.56 -18.78 -3.63
CA TYR A 211 0.68 -18.18 -4.96
C TYR A 211 2.13 -17.97 -5.42
N HIS A 212 3.11 -18.20 -4.56
CA HIS A 212 4.55 -18.03 -4.84
C HIS A 212 4.89 -16.66 -5.44
N CYS A 213 4.41 -15.59 -4.83
CA CYS A 213 4.55 -14.23 -5.35
C CYS A 213 4.92 -13.22 -4.25
N PRO A 214 5.49 -12.05 -4.60
CA PRO A 214 5.74 -10.98 -3.65
C PRO A 214 4.45 -10.37 -3.13
N ALA A 215 4.56 -9.62 -2.02
CA ALA A 215 3.44 -8.87 -1.46
C ALA A 215 3.81 -7.44 -1.13
N VAL A 216 2.84 -6.54 -1.30
CA VAL A 216 2.88 -5.15 -0.82
C VAL A 216 1.79 -4.97 0.21
N LEU A 217 2.16 -4.47 1.37
CA LEU A 217 1.28 -4.10 2.46
C LEU A 217 1.31 -2.58 2.63
N VAL A 218 0.16 -1.95 2.55
CA VAL A 218 -0.01 -0.52 2.75
C VAL A 218 -1.00 -0.24 3.86
N GLY A 219 -0.97 0.95 4.43
CA GLY A 219 -2.02 1.37 5.35
C GLY A 219 -1.59 2.37 6.41
N ASP A 220 -2.61 2.86 7.10
CA ASP A 220 -2.47 3.64 8.31
C ASP A 220 -2.22 2.68 9.50
N LEU A 221 -0.98 2.64 9.95
CA LEU A 221 -0.58 1.83 11.10
C LEU A 221 -0.84 2.55 12.44
N ASN A 222 -1.27 3.82 12.41
CA ASN A 222 -1.46 4.67 13.59
C ASN A 222 -0.22 4.71 14.50
N THR A 223 0.95 4.54 13.91
CA THR A 223 2.22 4.53 14.63
C THR A 223 3.38 4.76 13.67
N ASN A 224 4.52 5.21 14.20
CA ASN A 224 5.67 5.56 13.39
C ASN A 224 6.53 4.35 12.98
N TYR A 225 7.51 4.61 12.12
CA TYR A 225 8.47 3.63 11.61
C TYR A 225 9.27 2.87 12.68
N LEU A 226 9.54 3.49 13.84
CA LEU A 226 10.30 2.86 14.92
C LEU A 226 9.44 2.04 15.90
N SER A 227 8.15 1.94 15.62
CA SER A 227 7.18 1.27 16.48
C SER A 227 7.37 -0.24 16.57
N ARG A 228 6.67 -0.87 17.52
CA ARG A 228 6.60 -2.33 17.66
C ARG A 228 6.00 -2.99 16.40
N ALA A 229 4.92 -2.43 15.85
CA ALA A 229 4.27 -2.95 14.66
C ALA A 229 5.19 -2.92 13.43
N ALA A 230 5.88 -1.81 13.16
CA ALA A 230 6.83 -1.70 12.07
C ALA A 230 8.02 -2.65 12.26
N ARG A 231 8.58 -2.73 13.47
CA ARG A 231 9.68 -3.66 13.80
C ARG A 231 9.25 -5.12 13.65
N TYR A 232 8.01 -5.46 14.01
CA TYR A 232 7.48 -6.81 13.78
C TYR A 232 7.51 -7.17 12.30
N LEU A 233 7.03 -6.29 11.42
CA LEU A 233 7.08 -6.52 9.97
C LEU A 233 8.51 -6.71 9.47
N MET A 234 9.43 -5.83 9.86
CA MET A 234 10.84 -5.91 9.44
C MET A 234 11.51 -7.19 9.94
N ALA A 235 11.25 -7.61 11.17
CA ALA A 235 11.77 -8.87 11.73
C ALA A 235 11.23 -10.11 11.00
N ASN A 236 10.06 -9.99 10.33
CA ASN A 236 9.45 -11.04 9.51
C ASN A 236 9.73 -10.88 8.01
N GLY A 237 10.78 -10.14 7.64
CA GLY A 237 11.29 -10.07 6.28
C GLY A 237 10.61 -9.03 5.38
N PHE A 238 9.70 -8.22 5.89
CA PHE A 238 9.21 -7.07 5.16
C PHE A 238 10.26 -5.96 5.16
N ARG A 239 10.34 -5.22 4.07
CA ARG A 239 11.18 -4.01 3.96
C ARG A 239 10.28 -2.79 3.79
N HIS A 240 10.61 -1.71 4.46
CA HIS A 240 9.89 -0.46 4.26
C HIS A 240 10.24 0.11 2.88
N ALA A 241 9.22 0.44 2.09
CA ALA A 241 9.41 0.83 0.70
C ALA A 241 10.25 2.10 0.55
N HIS A 242 10.15 3.04 1.50
CA HIS A 242 10.99 4.22 1.51
C HIS A 242 12.49 3.87 1.60
N ASP A 243 12.89 2.88 2.42
CA ASP A 243 14.30 2.53 2.61
C ASP A 243 14.97 1.93 1.38
N ILE A 244 14.17 1.36 0.49
CA ILE A 244 14.65 0.59 -0.67
C ILE A 244 14.28 1.21 -2.03
N ALA A 245 13.58 2.35 -2.02
CA ALA A 245 13.29 3.10 -3.23
C ALA A 245 14.58 3.66 -3.84
N THR A 246 14.65 3.68 -5.16
CA THR A 246 15.80 4.24 -5.89
C THR A 246 15.62 5.73 -6.21
N GLU A 247 14.39 6.23 -6.18
CA GLU A 247 14.04 7.62 -6.43
C GLU A 247 13.02 8.11 -5.40
N TYR A 248 13.10 9.38 -5.06
CA TYR A 248 12.16 10.07 -4.17
C TYR A 248 11.68 11.37 -4.81
N ALA A 249 10.44 11.78 -4.51
CA ALA A 249 10.11 13.19 -4.65
C ALA A 249 10.89 14.01 -3.61
N GLU A 250 11.23 15.24 -3.91
CA GLU A 250 12.07 16.09 -3.04
C GLU A 250 11.47 16.22 -1.62
N GLU A 251 10.16 16.41 -1.53
CA GLU A 251 9.40 16.52 -0.29
C GLU A 251 9.27 15.21 0.48
N SER A 252 9.56 14.09 -0.17
CA SER A 252 9.44 12.74 0.41
C SER A 252 10.76 12.14 0.89
N ILE A 253 11.86 12.90 0.85
CA ILE A 253 13.19 12.43 1.28
C ILE A 253 13.23 12.10 2.78
N GLY A 254 12.42 12.77 3.60
CA GLY A 254 12.28 12.49 5.02
C GLY A 254 11.07 11.61 5.32
N TYR A 255 11.10 10.91 6.47
CA TYR A 255 9.94 10.17 6.99
C TYR A 255 8.84 11.08 7.55
N HIS A 256 8.93 12.36 7.24
CA HIS A 256 8.24 13.40 7.95
C HIS A 256 6.89 13.57 7.34
N ASP A 257 5.83 13.51 7.98
CA ASP A 257 4.48 13.96 7.70
C ASP A 257 3.61 13.02 6.89
N CYS A 258 2.72 12.38 7.60
CA CYS A 258 1.50 11.86 7.00
C CYS A 258 0.46 12.97 6.80
N PHE A 259 0.65 14.15 7.40
CA PHE A 259 -0.30 15.24 7.35
C PHE A 259 -0.02 16.18 6.17
N PRO A 260 -1.06 16.66 5.46
CA PRO A 260 -0.90 17.60 4.38
C PRO A 260 -0.45 18.98 4.89
N TRP A 261 0.22 19.72 4.02
CA TRP A 261 0.56 21.11 4.29
C TRP A 261 -0.68 21.91 4.72
N GLY A 262 -0.55 22.69 5.78
CA GLY A 262 -1.66 23.46 6.37
C GLY A 262 -2.36 22.78 7.53
N TYR A 263 -2.38 21.45 7.61
CA TYR A 263 -2.93 20.73 8.75
C TYR A 263 -2.11 20.97 10.01
N GLN A 264 -0.81 20.88 9.91
CA GLN A 264 0.13 20.97 11.04
C GLN A 264 0.21 22.35 11.66
N THR A 265 0.09 23.40 10.84
CA THR A 265 0.17 24.79 11.33
C THR A 265 -0.98 25.20 12.24
N GLU A 266 -2.07 24.45 12.25
CA GLU A 266 -3.27 24.81 13.01
C GLU A 266 -3.53 23.94 14.25
N TYR A 267 -3.00 22.71 14.28
CA TYR A 267 -3.35 21.71 15.26
C TYR A 267 -2.18 21.16 16.06
N TYR A 268 -0.97 21.27 15.54
CA TYR A 268 0.21 20.73 16.20
C TYR A 268 1.30 21.79 16.31
N ASP A 269 1.48 22.33 17.50
CA ASP A 269 2.71 22.99 17.92
C ASP A 269 3.88 21.99 18.06
N ALA A 270 3.62 20.71 17.79
CA ALA A 270 4.62 19.67 17.92
C ALA A 270 5.49 19.58 16.66
N PRO A 271 6.80 19.61 16.78
CA PRO A 271 7.69 19.37 15.67
C PRO A 271 7.54 17.91 15.21
N PHE A 272 7.07 17.70 13.98
CA PHE A 272 7.20 16.46 13.20
C PHE A 272 6.70 15.19 13.90
N GLU A 273 5.41 14.93 13.85
CA GLU A 273 4.96 13.55 14.01
C GLU A 273 5.41 12.75 12.80
N SER A 274 6.21 11.73 13.04
CA SER A 274 6.63 10.78 12.00
C SER A 274 5.42 10.21 11.30
N ALA A 275 5.52 10.00 10.00
CA ALA A 275 4.47 9.38 9.20
C ALA A 275 3.90 8.13 9.86
N ILE A 276 2.57 7.99 9.85
CA ILE A 276 1.84 6.83 10.36
C ILE A 276 1.24 5.98 9.22
N ASP A 277 1.24 6.51 8.01
CA ASP A 277 0.92 5.77 6.79
C ASP A 277 2.18 5.16 6.20
N HIS A 278 2.17 3.84 6.00
CA HIS A 278 3.35 3.09 5.62
C HIS A 278 3.11 2.19 4.42
N ILE A 279 4.18 1.90 3.69
CA ILE A 279 4.22 0.92 2.60
C ILE A 279 5.38 -0.04 2.89
N PHE A 280 5.05 -1.32 3.00
CA PHE A 280 6.01 -2.41 3.19
C PHE A 280 5.93 -3.39 2.03
N ILE A 281 7.04 -4.04 1.71
CA ILE A 281 7.13 -5.05 0.63
C ILE A 281 7.91 -6.26 1.11
N ILE A 282 7.55 -7.44 0.61
CA ILE A 282 8.22 -8.70 0.91
C ILE A 282 8.27 -9.60 -0.31
N GLY A 283 9.43 -10.26 -0.52
CA GLY A 283 9.61 -11.24 -1.59
C GLY A 283 9.86 -10.64 -2.97
N GLU A 284 10.13 -9.36 -3.04
CA GLU A 284 10.48 -8.63 -4.25
C GLU A 284 11.96 -8.84 -4.64
N ALA A 285 12.28 -8.57 -5.92
CA ALA A 285 13.66 -8.51 -6.38
C ALA A 285 14.37 -7.24 -5.85
N GLU A 286 15.69 -7.28 -5.73
CA GLU A 286 16.47 -6.09 -5.41
C GLU A 286 16.23 -4.99 -6.46
N GLY A 287 16.03 -3.75 -6.00
CA GLY A 287 15.72 -2.61 -6.86
C GLY A 287 14.33 -2.64 -7.50
N ALA A 288 13.41 -3.47 -7.00
CA ALA A 288 12.03 -3.51 -7.50
C ALA A 288 11.28 -2.20 -7.25
N VAL A 289 11.49 -1.55 -6.10
CA VAL A 289 10.86 -0.26 -5.78
C VAL A 289 11.66 0.85 -6.46
N LYS A 290 11.04 1.50 -7.45
CA LYS A 290 11.67 2.53 -8.27
C LYS A 290 11.48 3.92 -7.71
N ARG A 291 10.33 4.20 -7.11
CA ARG A 291 10.00 5.53 -6.58
C ARG A 291 9.17 5.39 -5.31
N PHE A 292 9.40 6.30 -4.37
CA PHE A 292 8.52 6.55 -3.23
C PHE A 292 8.13 8.03 -3.23
N GLU A 293 6.86 8.32 -2.97
CA GLU A 293 6.35 9.70 -2.89
C GLU A 293 5.21 9.81 -1.89
N ARG A 294 5.19 10.90 -1.13
CA ARG A 294 4.02 11.42 -0.42
C ARG A 294 3.46 12.57 -1.23
N TYR A 295 2.17 12.57 -1.45
CA TYR A 295 1.51 13.52 -2.33
C TYR A 295 0.48 14.35 -1.57
N SER A 296 0.78 15.63 -1.36
CA SER A 296 -0.10 16.61 -0.72
C SER A 296 0.13 18.00 -1.34
N PRO A 297 -0.43 18.24 -2.54
CA PRO A 297 -0.30 19.56 -3.21
C PRO A 297 -1.09 20.63 -2.44
N ASP A 298 -0.86 21.90 -2.74
CA ASP A 298 -1.44 23.06 -2.06
C ASP A 298 -2.99 23.01 -1.93
N TYR A 299 -3.66 22.40 -2.90
CA TYR A 299 -5.13 22.26 -2.86
C TYR A 299 -5.61 21.08 -2.01
N TYR A 300 -4.70 20.25 -1.50
CA TYR A 300 -5.04 18.99 -0.85
C TYR A 300 -5.82 19.21 0.46
N PHE A 301 -5.48 20.23 1.18
CA PHE A 301 -6.27 20.67 2.33
C PHE A 301 -7.56 21.34 1.87
N PRO A 302 -8.77 20.98 2.31
CA PRO A 302 -9.14 20.06 3.40
C PRO A 302 -9.68 18.68 2.91
N ILE A 303 -9.08 18.06 1.90
CA ILE A 303 -9.58 16.82 1.31
C ILE A 303 -9.46 15.64 2.29
N SER A 304 -8.30 15.51 2.92
CA SER A 304 -8.02 14.53 3.98
C SER A 304 -7.02 15.11 4.97
N ASP A 305 -7.03 14.59 6.20
CA ASP A 305 -6.03 14.87 7.23
C ASP A 305 -4.76 14.00 7.06
N HIS A 306 -4.73 13.13 6.06
CA HIS A 306 -3.58 12.31 5.70
C HIS A 306 -3.13 12.57 4.26
N SER A 307 -1.83 12.71 4.05
CA SER A 307 -1.26 12.74 2.70
C SER A 307 -1.35 11.35 2.05
N ALA A 308 -1.70 11.29 0.77
CA ALA A 308 -1.54 10.06 0.01
C ALA A 308 -0.06 9.68 -0.10
N ALA A 309 0.27 8.39 -0.04
CA ALA A 309 1.62 7.91 -0.30
C ALA A 309 1.61 6.79 -1.35
N TYR A 310 2.57 6.79 -2.27
CA TYR A 310 2.64 5.74 -3.29
C TYR A 310 4.07 5.32 -3.61
N ILE A 311 4.17 4.14 -4.20
CA ILE A 311 5.39 3.62 -4.80
C ILE A 311 5.15 3.26 -6.26
N ASP A 312 6.21 3.39 -7.06
CA ASP A 312 6.30 2.71 -8.34
C ASP A 312 7.16 1.47 -8.18
N VAL A 313 6.64 0.31 -8.55
CA VAL A 313 7.29 -0.99 -8.39
C VAL A 313 7.32 -1.76 -9.71
N GLU A 314 8.39 -2.53 -9.93
CA GLU A 314 8.52 -3.47 -11.04
C GLU A 314 8.67 -4.89 -10.50
N PHE A 315 7.73 -5.78 -10.86
CA PHE A 315 7.78 -7.19 -10.49
C PHE A 315 8.30 -8.07 -11.63
#